data_493d0f6a49848ed5001447d2ad378d57
#
_entry.id   493d0f6a49848ed5001447d2ad378d57
#
_cell.length_a   1.000
_cell.length_b   1.000
_cell.length_c   1.000
_cell.angle_alpha   90.00
_cell.angle_beta   90.00
_cell.angle_gamma   90.00
#
_symmetry.space_group_name_H-M   'P 1'
#
loop_
_entity.id
_entity.type
_entity.pdbx_description
1 polymer ?
#
loop_
_entity_poly.entity_id
_entity_poly.type
_entity_poly.pdbx_seq_one_letter_code
_entity_poly.pdbx_strand_id
1 'polypeptide(L)'
;MENVKVTEEQAKTLKLFAYYAQSYGKKEVNTSIYTESCQEDWRDHEWYGDGSSQVESYDAIDSVIDEIIEEHDLFEKSVTDCDNRGQLHINIDCVERTLLIDASEWRYDTNASGDVLELSDLEEEHEDLVKIFNYMKSEGYSEGVVTFAGGGDSGEIESRIEYDGKFTEQIPKGVENFFYEWLENHAGGWENNEGGQGRFIFNADDGNLELEFEENTEDSYGLGQVFYTKF
;
A
#
# COMPACT_ATOMS: atom_id res chain seq x y z
N MET A 1 -16.06 2.61 -26.67
CA MET A 1 -14.80 3.37 -26.76
C MET A 1 -14.41 3.51 -28.22
N GLU A 2 -13.83 4.63 -28.65
CA GLU A 2 -13.35 4.77 -30.00
C GLU A 2 -12.10 3.94 -30.22
N ASN A 3 -12.01 3.30 -31.40
CA ASN A 3 -10.83 2.55 -31.81
C ASN A 3 -9.71 3.57 -32.10
N VAL A 4 -8.65 3.55 -31.28
CA VAL A 4 -7.49 4.40 -31.47
C VAL A 4 -6.62 3.79 -32.55
N LYS A 5 -6.15 4.61 -33.50
CA LYS A 5 -5.30 4.12 -34.59
C LYS A 5 -3.85 4.14 -34.16
N VAL A 6 -3.21 2.97 -34.21
CA VAL A 6 -1.75 2.84 -34.11
C VAL A 6 -1.11 3.05 -35.50
N THR A 7 0.18 3.37 -35.51
CA THR A 7 0.95 3.51 -36.76
C THR A 7 1.06 2.18 -37.52
N GLU A 8 1.41 2.22 -38.79
CA GLU A 8 1.61 0.98 -39.58
C GLU A 8 2.76 0.13 -39.03
N GLU A 9 3.79 0.77 -38.48
CA GLU A 9 4.95 0.08 -37.90
C GLU A 9 4.57 -0.61 -36.58
N GLN A 10 3.87 0.10 -35.69
CA GLN A 10 3.33 -0.46 -34.44
C GLN A 10 2.40 -1.64 -34.74
N ALA A 11 1.45 -1.48 -35.66
CA ALA A 11 0.54 -2.54 -36.08
C ALA A 11 1.29 -3.76 -36.64
N LYS A 12 2.39 -3.56 -37.36
CA LYS A 12 3.20 -4.65 -37.90
C LYS A 12 3.87 -5.43 -36.78
N THR A 13 4.46 -4.76 -35.80
CA THR A 13 5.13 -5.38 -34.65
C THR A 13 4.11 -6.15 -33.79
N LEU A 14 2.95 -5.56 -33.49
CA LEU A 14 1.87 -6.22 -32.77
C LEU A 14 1.38 -7.50 -33.49
N LYS A 15 1.24 -7.45 -34.82
CA LYS A 15 0.87 -8.63 -35.63
C LYS A 15 1.91 -9.73 -35.56
N LEU A 16 3.19 -9.38 -35.65
CA LEU A 16 4.28 -10.35 -35.56
C LEU A 16 4.30 -11.02 -34.21
N PHE A 17 4.18 -10.25 -33.12
CA PHE A 17 4.13 -10.79 -31.78
C PHE A 17 2.93 -11.70 -31.55
N ALA A 18 1.75 -11.27 -31.96
CA ALA A 18 0.54 -12.09 -31.87
C ALA A 18 0.65 -13.39 -32.70
N TYR A 19 1.29 -13.36 -33.86
CA TYR A 19 1.56 -14.55 -34.67
C TYR A 19 2.56 -15.49 -33.97
N TYR A 20 3.61 -14.93 -33.38
CA TYR A 20 4.59 -15.66 -32.60
C TYR A 20 3.92 -16.35 -31.39
N ALA A 21 3.17 -15.63 -30.57
CA ALA A 21 2.43 -16.19 -29.43
C ALA A 21 1.47 -17.32 -29.87
N GLN A 22 0.74 -17.13 -30.98
CA GLN A 22 -0.11 -18.18 -31.54
C GLN A 22 0.65 -19.45 -31.95
N SER A 23 1.89 -19.34 -32.43
CA SER A 23 2.72 -20.50 -32.79
C SER A 23 3.07 -21.37 -31.59
N TYR A 24 3.00 -20.80 -30.36
CA TYR A 24 3.11 -21.49 -29.08
C TYR A 24 1.73 -21.86 -28.48
N GLY A 25 0.66 -21.74 -29.26
CA GLY A 25 -0.69 -22.13 -28.85
C GLY A 25 -1.40 -21.10 -27.96
N LYS A 26 -0.87 -19.87 -27.84
CA LYS A 26 -1.47 -18.82 -27.02
C LYS A 26 -2.56 -18.07 -27.80
N LYS A 27 -3.70 -17.85 -27.15
CA LYS A 27 -4.81 -17.05 -27.70
C LYS A 27 -4.74 -15.62 -27.22
N GLU A 28 -4.29 -15.43 -26.00
CA GLU A 28 -4.12 -14.15 -25.34
C GLU A 28 -2.73 -14.09 -24.68
N VAL A 29 -2.15 -12.92 -24.62
CA VAL A 29 -0.94 -12.63 -23.84
C VAL A 29 -1.13 -11.32 -23.13
N ASN A 30 -0.62 -11.24 -21.91
CA ASN A 30 -0.77 -10.07 -21.06
C ASN A 30 0.54 -9.75 -20.32
N THR A 31 0.68 -8.50 -19.93
CA THR A 31 1.71 -7.98 -19.03
C THR A 31 1.14 -6.81 -18.23
N SER A 32 1.86 -6.40 -17.21
CA SER A 32 1.50 -5.25 -16.39
C SER A 32 2.68 -4.29 -16.27
N ILE A 33 2.37 -3.01 -16.23
CA ILE A 33 3.34 -1.95 -15.99
C ILE A 33 2.87 -1.16 -14.78
N TYR A 34 3.76 -0.95 -13.84
CA TYR A 34 3.48 -0.24 -12.59
C TYR A 34 4.15 1.13 -12.62
N THR A 35 3.47 2.15 -12.11
CA THR A 35 4.03 3.46 -11.86
C THR A 35 4.12 3.69 -10.37
N GLU A 36 5.31 3.94 -9.84
CA GLU A 36 5.48 4.45 -8.48
C GLU A 36 5.63 5.95 -8.55
N SER A 37 4.69 6.70 -7.97
CA SER A 37 4.66 8.16 -7.97
C SER A 37 4.98 8.75 -9.36
N CYS A 38 4.40 9.77 -9.81
CA CYS A 38 4.46 10.39 -11.16
C CYS A 38 5.82 10.41 -11.90
N GLN A 39 6.85 9.68 -11.48
CA GLN A 39 8.23 9.81 -11.96
C GLN A 39 9.00 8.53 -12.27
N GLU A 40 8.56 7.34 -11.86
CA GLU A 40 9.35 6.12 -12.13
C GLU A 40 8.46 4.98 -12.63
N ASP A 41 8.82 4.48 -13.80
CA ASP A 41 8.20 3.30 -14.40
C ASP A 41 8.90 2.05 -13.89
N TRP A 42 8.18 1.16 -13.23
CA TRP A 42 8.65 -0.19 -13.02
C TRP A 42 7.84 -1.16 -13.86
N ARG A 43 8.53 -2.02 -14.63
CA ARG A 43 7.91 -3.02 -15.50
C ARG A 43 8.10 -4.40 -14.94
N ASP A 44 7.02 -5.14 -14.94
CA ASP A 44 7.13 -6.58 -15.03
C ASP A 44 7.42 -6.91 -16.52
N HIS A 45 8.67 -7.22 -16.84
CA HIS A 45 9.10 -7.51 -18.22
C HIS A 45 8.60 -8.87 -18.71
N GLU A 46 7.73 -9.51 -17.98
CA GLU A 46 7.27 -10.86 -18.29
C GLU A 46 5.90 -10.82 -18.97
N TRP A 47 5.82 -11.44 -20.13
CA TRP A 47 4.57 -11.68 -20.81
C TRP A 47 4.02 -13.04 -20.46
N TYR A 48 2.77 -13.11 -20.08
CA TYR A 48 2.08 -14.34 -19.70
C TYR A 48 1.00 -14.66 -20.73
N GLY A 49 0.97 -15.92 -21.17
CA GLY A 49 -0.12 -16.46 -21.98
C GLY A 49 -1.18 -17.16 -21.13
N ASP A 50 -2.20 -17.70 -21.78
CA ASP A 50 -3.28 -18.46 -21.16
C ASP A 50 -2.72 -19.46 -20.14
N GLY A 51 -3.11 -19.33 -18.88
CA GLY A 51 -2.68 -20.22 -17.80
C GLY A 51 -1.33 -19.90 -17.17
N SER A 52 -0.92 -18.63 -17.13
CA SER A 52 0.30 -18.11 -16.46
C SER A 52 1.63 -18.72 -16.93
N SER A 53 1.68 -19.26 -18.14
CA SER A 53 2.95 -19.67 -18.76
C SER A 53 3.60 -18.50 -19.47
N GLN A 54 4.83 -18.20 -19.07
CA GLN A 54 5.65 -17.15 -19.65
C GLN A 54 5.78 -17.27 -21.17
N VAL A 55 5.69 -16.13 -21.85
CA VAL A 55 5.96 -15.99 -23.27
C VAL A 55 7.22 -15.16 -23.41
N GLU A 56 8.23 -15.65 -24.14
CA GLU A 56 9.42 -14.84 -24.40
C GLU A 56 9.02 -13.56 -25.15
N SER A 57 9.28 -12.41 -24.53
CA SER A 57 9.18 -11.11 -25.20
C SER A 57 10.48 -10.81 -25.96
N TYR A 58 10.37 -9.88 -26.90
CA TYR A 58 11.54 -9.29 -27.51
C TYR A 58 11.41 -7.77 -27.46
N ASP A 59 12.52 -7.09 -27.34
CA ASP A 59 12.65 -5.64 -27.14
C ASP A 59 11.72 -4.81 -28.06
N ALA A 60 11.40 -5.34 -29.25
CA ALA A 60 10.54 -4.64 -30.19
C ALA A 60 9.08 -4.51 -29.76
N ILE A 61 8.53 -5.50 -29.03
CA ILE A 61 7.15 -5.39 -28.55
C ILE A 61 7.06 -4.45 -27.36
N ASP A 62 8.06 -4.53 -26.46
CA ASP A 62 8.13 -3.66 -25.31
C ASP A 62 8.26 -2.20 -25.75
N SER A 63 9.16 -1.93 -26.73
CA SER A 63 9.32 -0.59 -27.31
C SER A 63 8.02 -0.05 -27.95
N VAL A 64 7.24 -0.89 -28.64
CA VAL A 64 5.95 -0.48 -29.24
C VAL A 64 4.91 -0.18 -28.18
N ILE A 65 4.85 -0.96 -27.11
CA ILE A 65 3.94 -0.68 -26.00
C ILE A 65 4.32 0.65 -25.34
N ASP A 66 5.61 0.91 -25.13
CA ASP A 66 6.09 2.19 -24.59
C ASP A 66 5.69 3.38 -25.44
N GLU A 67 5.95 3.29 -26.74
CA GLU A 67 5.54 4.35 -27.67
C GLU A 67 4.03 4.63 -27.58
N ILE A 68 3.21 3.58 -27.50
CA ILE A 68 1.75 3.74 -27.38
C ILE A 68 1.37 4.40 -26.07
N ILE A 69 2.01 4.01 -24.98
CA ILE A 69 1.76 4.57 -23.65
C ILE A 69 2.11 6.06 -23.63
N GLU A 70 3.28 6.42 -24.15
CA GLU A 70 3.73 7.81 -24.21
C GLU A 70 2.87 8.66 -25.16
N GLU A 71 2.61 8.19 -26.40
CA GLU A 71 1.80 8.91 -27.40
C GLU A 71 0.38 9.22 -26.91
N HIS A 72 -0.14 8.44 -25.97
CA HIS A 72 -1.51 8.57 -25.49
C HIS A 72 -1.63 8.99 -24.04
N ASP A 73 -0.55 9.39 -23.40
CA ASP A 73 -0.47 9.83 -21.99
C ASP A 73 -1.17 8.83 -21.04
N LEU A 74 -0.95 7.51 -21.25
CA LEU A 74 -1.69 6.49 -20.54
C LEU A 74 -1.30 6.41 -19.05
N PHE A 75 -0.08 6.80 -18.69
CA PHE A 75 0.33 6.88 -17.30
C PHE A 75 -0.45 7.97 -16.55
N GLU A 76 -0.61 9.15 -17.13
CA GLU A 76 -1.43 10.20 -16.53
C GLU A 76 -2.90 9.78 -16.35
N LYS A 77 -3.35 8.80 -17.14
CA LYS A 77 -4.70 8.23 -17.03
C LYS A 77 -4.79 7.07 -16.03
N SER A 78 -3.67 6.55 -15.60
CA SER A 78 -3.61 5.42 -14.64
C SER A 78 -3.55 5.85 -13.18
N VAL A 79 -3.41 7.14 -12.91
CA VAL A 79 -3.40 7.70 -11.55
C VAL A 79 -4.25 8.97 -11.51
N THR A 80 -4.97 9.16 -10.43
CA THR A 80 -5.76 10.39 -10.19
C THR A 80 -5.04 11.37 -9.27
N ASP A 81 -4.05 10.88 -8.50
CA ASP A 81 -3.20 11.66 -7.61
C ASP A 81 -1.74 11.16 -7.71
N CYS A 82 -0.78 12.07 -7.64
CA CYS A 82 0.65 11.75 -7.74
C CYS A 82 1.19 10.92 -6.58
N ASP A 83 0.48 10.85 -5.46
CA ASP A 83 0.86 10.04 -4.30
C ASP A 83 0.38 8.58 -4.44
N ASN A 84 -0.45 8.29 -5.44
CA ASN A 84 -0.97 6.96 -5.70
C ASN A 84 -0.08 6.19 -6.68
N ARG A 85 -0.12 4.86 -6.59
CA ARG A 85 0.49 3.98 -7.58
C ARG A 85 -0.48 3.70 -8.70
N GLY A 86 -0.01 3.75 -9.96
CA GLY A 86 -0.77 3.35 -11.12
C GLY A 86 -0.36 1.98 -11.63
N GLN A 87 -1.30 1.29 -12.28
CA GLN A 87 -1.01 0.05 -13.00
C GLN A 87 -1.73 0.04 -14.33
N LEU A 88 -1.01 -0.26 -15.40
CA LEU A 88 -1.55 -0.55 -16.72
C LEU A 88 -1.52 -2.05 -16.96
N HIS A 89 -2.68 -2.63 -17.21
CA HIS A 89 -2.84 -4.02 -17.60
C HIS A 89 -2.96 -4.08 -19.12
N ILE A 90 -1.98 -4.67 -19.77
CA ILE A 90 -1.90 -4.77 -21.23
C ILE A 90 -2.33 -6.17 -21.64
N ASN A 91 -3.34 -6.26 -22.50
CA ASN A 91 -3.83 -7.53 -23.04
C ASN A 91 -3.81 -7.48 -24.57
N ILE A 92 -3.21 -8.50 -25.17
CA ILE A 92 -3.21 -8.72 -26.60
C ILE A 92 -4.00 -9.99 -26.92
N ASP A 93 -5.18 -9.83 -27.52
CA ASP A 93 -5.89 -10.96 -28.12
C ASP A 93 -5.23 -11.30 -29.47
N CYS A 94 -4.53 -12.40 -29.49
CA CYS A 94 -3.77 -12.86 -30.65
C CYS A 94 -4.68 -13.35 -31.80
N VAL A 95 -5.91 -13.77 -31.50
CA VAL A 95 -6.89 -14.27 -32.46
C VAL A 95 -7.64 -13.11 -33.13
N GLU A 96 -8.21 -12.23 -32.31
CA GLU A 96 -9.00 -11.08 -32.79
C GLU A 96 -8.13 -9.90 -33.24
N ARG A 97 -6.83 -9.94 -32.96
CA ARG A 97 -5.87 -8.89 -33.28
C ARG A 97 -6.24 -7.56 -32.61
N THR A 98 -6.45 -7.62 -31.32
CA THR A 98 -6.76 -6.44 -30.54
C THR A 98 -5.74 -6.25 -29.43
N LEU A 99 -5.43 -4.99 -29.14
CA LEU A 99 -4.68 -4.55 -27.96
C LEU A 99 -5.66 -3.77 -27.08
N LEU A 100 -5.74 -4.18 -25.85
CA LEU A 100 -6.51 -3.55 -24.79
C LEU A 100 -5.57 -3.14 -23.68
N ILE A 101 -5.70 -1.93 -23.17
CA ILE A 101 -5.00 -1.48 -21.96
C ILE A 101 -6.06 -0.98 -20.99
N ASP A 102 -6.11 -1.62 -19.83
CA ASP A 102 -6.91 -1.21 -18.68
C ASP A 102 -6.00 -0.54 -17.67
N ALA A 103 -6.52 0.45 -16.96
CA ALA A 103 -5.83 1.13 -15.88
C ALA A 103 -6.47 0.80 -14.54
N SER A 104 -5.64 0.67 -13.53
CA SER A 104 -6.04 0.66 -12.12
C SER A 104 -5.12 1.56 -11.31
N GLU A 105 -5.63 2.03 -10.20
CA GLU A 105 -4.93 2.90 -9.25
C GLU A 105 -4.93 2.25 -7.88
N TRP A 106 -3.79 2.28 -7.21
CA TRP A 106 -3.66 1.84 -5.83
C TRP A 106 -3.66 3.08 -4.94
N ARG A 107 -4.62 3.13 -4.04
CA ARG A 107 -4.77 4.24 -3.10
C ARG A 107 -4.40 3.79 -1.71
N TYR A 108 -3.57 4.61 -1.07
CA TYR A 108 -3.30 4.49 0.34
C TYR A 108 -4.37 5.25 1.12
N ASP A 109 -4.92 4.61 2.14
CA ASP A 109 -5.85 5.21 3.07
C ASP A 109 -5.50 4.77 4.49
N THR A 110 -6.07 5.43 5.49
CA THR A 110 -5.90 5.08 6.89
C THR A 110 -7.25 4.86 7.55
N ASN A 111 -7.37 3.75 8.28
CA ASN A 111 -8.54 3.47 9.10
C ASN A 111 -8.21 3.74 10.56
N ALA A 112 -8.82 4.78 11.14
CA ALA A 112 -8.63 5.12 12.52
C ALA A 112 -9.50 4.25 13.44
N SER A 113 -8.91 3.72 14.50
CA SER A 113 -9.59 3.02 15.58
C SER A 113 -8.96 3.38 16.92
N GLY A 114 -9.57 2.94 18.03
CA GLY A 114 -9.03 3.21 19.34
C GLY A 114 -9.71 2.41 20.43
N ASP A 115 -9.11 2.42 21.60
CA ASP A 115 -9.62 1.75 22.80
C ASP A 115 -9.24 2.58 24.04
N VAL A 116 -9.97 2.39 25.14
CA VAL A 116 -9.78 3.13 26.38
C VAL A 116 -9.81 2.18 27.56
N LEU A 117 -8.80 2.27 28.40
CA LEU A 117 -8.70 1.54 29.67
C LEU A 117 -8.72 2.51 30.85
N GLU A 118 -9.65 2.29 31.78
CA GLU A 118 -9.73 3.07 33.00
C GLU A 118 -8.62 2.68 33.98
N LEU A 119 -8.07 3.64 34.69
CA LEU A 119 -7.01 3.38 35.69
C LEU A 119 -7.47 2.37 36.76
N SER A 120 -8.78 2.39 37.14
CA SER A 120 -9.35 1.42 38.07
C SER A 120 -9.24 -0.02 37.61
N ASP A 121 -9.26 -0.26 36.29
CA ASP A 121 -9.17 -1.59 35.71
C ASP A 121 -7.71 -2.08 35.63
N LEU A 122 -6.77 -1.15 35.66
CA LEU A 122 -5.32 -1.41 35.62
C LEU A 122 -4.70 -1.68 37.00
N GLU A 123 -5.35 -1.26 38.10
CA GLU A 123 -4.76 -1.25 39.44
C GLU A 123 -4.37 -2.65 40.00
N GLU A 124 -5.07 -3.71 39.56
CA GLU A 124 -4.84 -5.06 40.10
C GLU A 124 -3.72 -5.83 39.36
N GLU A 125 -3.42 -5.52 38.11
CA GLU A 125 -2.54 -6.34 37.26
C GLU A 125 -1.31 -5.58 36.72
N HIS A 126 -1.34 -4.22 36.71
CA HIS A 126 -0.33 -3.41 36.03
C HIS A 126 0.25 -2.29 36.92
N GLU A 127 0.96 -2.68 38.00
CA GLU A 127 1.55 -1.74 38.96
C GLU A 127 2.45 -0.65 38.31
N ASP A 128 3.14 -0.97 37.21
CA ASP A 128 4.04 0.00 36.57
C ASP A 128 3.27 1.08 35.82
N LEU A 129 2.11 0.78 35.24
CA LEU A 129 1.21 1.79 34.65
C LEU A 129 0.68 2.74 35.75
N VAL A 130 0.24 2.18 36.85
CA VAL A 130 -0.24 2.97 38.02
C VAL A 130 0.87 3.90 38.57
N LYS A 131 2.13 3.46 38.57
CA LYS A 131 3.28 4.30 38.98
C LYS A 131 3.45 5.49 38.01
N ILE A 132 3.28 5.29 36.71
CA ILE A 132 3.34 6.38 35.72
C ILE A 132 2.26 7.42 36.03
N PHE A 133 0.99 7.01 36.19
CA PHE A 133 -0.09 7.93 36.55
C PHE A 133 0.18 8.70 37.85
N ASN A 134 0.67 8.02 38.87
CA ASN A 134 1.02 8.64 40.16
C ASN A 134 2.16 9.65 40.00
N TYR A 135 3.18 9.33 39.20
CA TYR A 135 4.27 10.24 38.89
C TYR A 135 3.74 11.49 38.15
N MET A 136 2.95 11.30 37.10
CA MET A 136 2.34 12.40 36.36
C MET A 136 1.56 13.35 37.29
N LYS A 137 0.70 12.78 38.14
CA LYS A 137 -0.06 13.58 39.12
C LYS A 137 0.85 14.33 40.12
N SER A 138 1.95 13.72 40.57
CA SER A 138 2.87 14.35 41.50
C SER A 138 3.66 15.50 40.91
N GLU A 139 4.02 15.40 39.64
CA GLU A 139 4.76 16.43 38.91
C GLU A 139 3.87 17.45 38.18
N GLY A 140 2.55 17.20 38.14
CA GLY A 140 1.57 18.08 37.51
C GLY A 140 1.51 17.98 36.00
N TYR A 141 1.88 16.83 35.43
CA TYR A 141 1.69 16.53 34.02
C TYR A 141 0.25 16.07 33.79
N SER A 142 -0.37 16.59 32.72
CA SER A 142 -1.73 16.24 32.31
C SER A 142 -1.76 15.07 31.33
N GLU A 143 -0.76 14.99 30.45
CA GLU A 143 -0.68 13.99 29.37
C GLU A 143 0.70 13.32 29.33
N GLY A 144 0.72 12.03 29.02
CA GLY A 144 1.92 11.28 28.67
C GLY A 144 1.68 10.48 27.40
N VAL A 145 2.60 10.54 26.44
CA VAL A 145 2.43 9.90 25.13
C VAL A 145 3.56 8.94 24.82
N VAL A 146 3.22 7.75 24.35
CA VAL A 146 4.14 6.76 23.77
C VAL A 146 3.67 6.44 22.37
N THR A 147 4.50 6.68 21.37
CA THR A 147 4.17 6.40 19.97
C THR A 147 4.63 5.02 19.53
N PHE A 148 4.02 4.50 18.47
CA PHE A 148 4.43 3.27 17.82
C PHE A 148 4.19 3.36 16.32
N ALA A 149 4.96 2.59 15.56
CA ALA A 149 4.77 2.43 14.12
C ALA A 149 5.27 1.06 13.67
N GLY A 150 4.62 0.50 12.67
CA GLY A 150 4.99 -0.79 12.07
C GLY A 150 4.67 -0.83 10.58
N GLY A 151 5.35 -1.75 9.88
CA GLY A 151 5.14 -2.04 8.47
C GLY A 151 6.22 -2.97 7.93
N GLY A 152 5.91 -3.72 6.88
CA GLY A 152 6.88 -4.61 6.22
C GLY A 152 7.42 -5.73 7.12
N ASP A 153 6.61 -6.32 7.99
CA ASP A 153 6.90 -7.41 8.92
C ASP A 153 7.70 -6.99 10.19
N SER A 154 7.72 -5.70 10.54
CA SER A 154 8.33 -5.23 11.78
C SER A 154 7.62 -4.02 12.35
N GLY A 155 7.58 -3.92 13.66
CA GLY A 155 7.01 -2.79 14.38
C GLY A 155 7.81 -2.45 15.63
N GLU A 156 7.81 -1.17 16.01
CA GLU A 156 8.49 -0.67 17.20
C GLU A 156 7.55 0.22 18.01
N ILE A 157 7.55 0.00 19.32
CA ILE A 157 6.96 0.91 20.30
C ILE A 157 8.10 1.75 20.87
N GLU A 158 7.95 3.06 20.87
CA GLU A 158 8.93 3.97 21.46
C GLU A 158 9.20 3.60 22.90
N SER A 159 10.48 3.43 23.25
CA SER A 159 10.91 3.07 24.62
C SER A 159 10.81 4.23 25.62
N ARG A 160 10.21 5.35 25.23
CA ARG A 160 10.10 6.56 26.02
C ARG A 160 8.68 7.11 26.01
N ILE A 161 8.29 7.65 27.17
CA ILE A 161 7.07 8.43 27.33
C ILE A 161 7.42 9.92 27.28
N GLU A 162 6.66 10.70 26.51
CA GLU A 162 6.76 12.14 26.43
C GLU A 162 5.66 12.78 27.29
N TYR A 163 6.03 13.61 28.28
CA TYR A 163 5.10 14.29 29.16
C TYR A 163 4.85 15.74 28.70
N ASP A 164 3.60 16.11 28.45
CA ASP A 164 3.15 17.44 28.01
C ASP A 164 3.99 18.02 26.85
N GLY A 165 4.51 17.15 25.95
CA GLY A 165 5.32 17.55 24.80
C GLY A 165 6.71 18.12 25.15
N LYS A 166 7.25 17.88 26.34
CA LYS A 166 8.47 18.57 26.79
C LYS A 166 9.53 17.70 27.43
N PHE A 167 9.14 16.68 28.17
CA PHE A 167 10.06 15.84 28.94
C PHE A 167 9.87 14.38 28.56
N THR A 168 10.97 13.66 28.39
CA THR A 168 10.93 12.23 28.03
C THR A 168 11.62 11.38 29.11
N GLU A 169 10.99 10.30 29.48
CA GLU A 169 11.51 9.29 30.38
C GLU A 169 11.37 7.91 29.77
N GLN A 170 12.29 6.99 30.11
CA GLN A 170 12.22 5.61 29.64
C GLN A 170 11.06 4.87 30.31
N ILE A 171 10.25 4.17 29.53
CA ILE A 171 9.16 3.34 30.06
C ILE A 171 9.72 2.05 30.68
N PRO A 172 9.12 1.55 31.78
CA PRO A 172 9.46 0.25 32.33
C PRO A 172 9.18 -0.88 31.33
N LYS A 173 10.01 -1.94 31.38
CA LYS A 173 9.83 -3.11 30.49
C LYS A 173 8.46 -3.77 30.63
N GLY A 174 7.85 -3.74 31.81
CA GLY A 174 6.50 -4.25 32.04
C GLY A 174 5.43 -3.48 31.26
N VAL A 175 5.59 -2.16 31.14
CA VAL A 175 4.71 -1.28 30.38
C VAL A 175 4.85 -1.52 28.86
N GLU A 176 6.09 -1.65 28.38
CA GLU A 176 6.34 -1.98 26.98
C GLU A 176 5.70 -3.32 26.59
N ASN A 177 5.88 -4.36 27.42
CA ASN A 177 5.24 -5.66 27.17
C ASN A 177 3.72 -5.57 27.16
N PHE A 178 3.12 -4.82 28.08
CA PHE A 178 1.67 -4.58 28.10
C PHE A 178 1.17 -3.91 26.81
N PHE A 179 1.91 -2.92 26.30
CA PHE A 179 1.54 -2.26 25.05
C PHE A 179 1.59 -3.20 23.84
N TYR A 180 2.58 -4.07 23.75
CA TYR A 180 2.62 -5.10 22.70
C TYR A 180 1.42 -6.06 22.82
N GLU A 181 1.10 -6.52 24.03
CA GLU A 181 -0.06 -7.40 24.24
C GLU A 181 -1.39 -6.70 23.91
N TRP A 182 -1.52 -5.42 24.27
CA TRP A 182 -2.72 -4.64 23.95
C TRP A 182 -2.89 -4.41 22.46
N LEU A 183 -1.82 -4.03 21.76
CA LEU A 183 -1.82 -3.90 20.31
C LEU A 183 -2.15 -5.22 19.61
N GLU A 184 -1.57 -6.33 20.04
CA GLU A 184 -1.84 -7.63 19.44
C GLU A 184 -3.31 -8.04 19.59
N ASN A 185 -3.93 -7.71 20.72
CA ASN A 185 -5.34 -8.00 20.96
C ASN A 185 -6.30 -7.06 20.24
N HIS A 186 -5.91 -5.82 20.00
CA HIS A 186 -6.76 -4.78 19.41
C HIS A 186 -6.55 -4.62 17.90
N ALA A 187 -5.31 -4.71 17.45
CA ALA A 187 -4.85 -4.46 16.10
C ALA A 187 -3.84 -5.53 15.66
N GLY A 188 -4.18 -6.82 15.80
CA GLY A 188 -3.29 -7.94 15.49
C GLY A 188 -2.75 -7.85 14.07
N GLY A 189 -1.43 -7.93 13.95
CA GLY A 189 -0.74 -7.76 12.67
C GLY A 189 -0.45 -6.31 12.27
N TRP A 190 -0.53 -5.38 13.22
CA TRP A 190 -0.25 -3.95 13.03
C TRP A 190 1.13 -3.64 12.42
N GLU A 191 2.07 -4.58 12.51
CA GLU A 191 3.41 -4.52 11.92
C GLU A 191 3.52 -5.15 10.53
N ASN A 192 2.46 -5.80 10.03
CA ASN A 192 2.50 -6.56 8.78
C ASN A 192 2.08 -5.70 7.58
N ASN A 193 2.61 -6.00 6.41
CA ASN A 193 2.28 -5.35 5.13
C ASN A 193 2.41 -3.82 5.19
N GLU A 194 1.31 -3.12 4.95
CA GLU A 194 1.22 -1.65 5.01
C GLU A 194 1.37 -1.14 6.45
N GLY A 195 1.12 -2.03 7.43
CA GLY A 195 1.28 -1.77 8.84
C GLY A 195 0.29 -0.79 9.42
N GLY A 196 0.71 -0.17 10.52
CA GLY A 196 -0.07 0.84 11.20
C GLY A 196 0.79 1.68 12.13
N GLN A 197 0.21 2.75 12.61
CA GLN A 197 0.86 3.69 13.52
C GLN A 197 -0.12 4.20 14.56
N GLY A 198 0.39 4.76 15.63
CA GLY A 198 -0.48 5.31 16.64
C GLY A 198 0.24 5.72 17.91
N ARG A 199 -0.55 5.85 18.97
CA ARG A 199 -0.05 6.27 20.26
C ARG A 199 -0.86 5.74 21.42
N PHE A 200 -0.18 5.55 22.54
CA PHE A 200 -0.78 5.33 23.85
C PHE A 200 -0.76 6.65 24.60
N ILE A 201 -1.90 7.09 25.09
CA ILE A 201 -2.07 8.40 25.73
C ILE A 201 -2.50 8.17 27.19
N PHE A 202 -1.65 8.55 28.12
CA PHE A 202 -1.96 8.61 29.53
C PHE A 202 -2.62 9.93 29.85
N ASN A 203 -3.89 9.95 30.19
CA ASN A 203 -4.64 11.13 30.62
C ASN A 203 -4.71 11.18 32.16
N ALA A 204 -3.82 11.94 32.79
CA ALA A 204 -3.72 11.97 34.25
C ALA A 204 -4.97 12.59 34.91
N ASP A 205 -5.61 13.55 34.27
CA ASP A 205 -6.80 14.24 34.77
C ASP A 205 -8.03 13.34 34.74
N ASP A 206 -8.23 12.61 33.64
CA ASP A 206 -9.35 11.70 33.45
C ASP A 206 -9.10 10.33 34.10
N GLY A 207 -7.84 9.97 34.30
CA GLY A 207 -7.43 8.71 34.90
C GLY A 207 -7.65 7.52 33.97
N ASN A 208 -7.38 7.71 32.68
CA ASN A 208 -7.49 6.67 31.69
C ASN A 208 -6.22 6.58 30.81
N LEU A 209 -6.06 5.44 30.17
CA LEU A 209 -5.06 5.17 29.14
C LEU A 209 -5.79 4.89 27.83
N GLU A 210 -5.48 5.67 26.80
CA GLU A 210 -6.11 5.56 25.50
C GLU A 210 -5.13 4.98 24.48
N LEU A 211 -5.63 4.13 23.59
CA LEU A 211 -4.97 3.69 22.39
C LEU A 211 -5.61 4.41 21.21
N GLU A 212 -4.84 5.18 20.47
CA GLU A 212 -5.20 5.64 19.13
C GLU A 212 -4.39 4.85 18.12
N PHE A 213 -5.06 4.28 17.13
CA PHE A 213 -4.45 3.46 16.10
C PHE A 213 -4.96 3.86 14.71
N GLU A 214 -4.03 3.99 13.77
CA GLU A 214 -4.30 4.19 12.35
C GLU A 214 -3.71 3.01 11.58
N GLU A 215 -4.59 2.17 11.02
CA GLU A 215 -4.22 1.10 10.11
C GLU A 215 -4.01 1.67 8.71
N ASN A 216 -2.85 1.41 8.13
CA ASN A 216 -2.61 1.75 6.73
C ASN A 216 -3.24 0.68 5.84
N THR A 217 -3.96 1.12 4.82
CA THR A 217 -4.60 0.23 3.84
C THR A 217 -4.20 0.62 2.44
N GLU A 218 -4.05 -0.37 1.56
CA GLU A 218 -3.84 -0.16 0.14
C GLU A 218 -4.94 -0.88 -0.64
N ASP A 219 -5.78 -0.10 -1.32
CA ASP A 219 -6.88 -0.62 -2.12
C ASP A 219 -6.67 -0.35 -3.60
N SER A 220 -6.93 -1.36 -4.44
CA SER A 220 -6.86 -1.24 -5.89
C SER A 220 -8.21 -0.83 -6.48
N TYR A 221 -8.23 0.25 -7.22
CA TYR A 221 -9.41 0.78 -7.91
C TYR A 221 -9.25 0.69 -9.42
N GLY A 222 -10.13 -0.07 -10.08
CA GLY A 222 -10.16 -0.12 -11.54
C GLY A 222 -10.65 1.21 -12.12
N LEU A 223 -9.82 1.86 -12.91
CA LEU A 223 -10.17 3.07 -13.66
C LEU A 223 -10.81 2.73 -15.01
N GLY A 224 -10.76 1.44 -15.38
CA GLY A 224 -11.34 0.91 -16.60
C GLY A 224 -10.41 1.00 -17.80
N GLN A 225 -10.99 0.79 -18.97
CA GLN A 225 -10.28 0.74 -20.24
C GLN A 225 -9.82 2.13 -20.68
N VAL A 226 -8.51 2.33 -20.77
CA VAL A 226 -7.89 3.60 -21.18
C VAL A 226 -7.44 3.62 -22.63
N PHE A 227 -7.21 2.43 -23.23
CA PHE A 227 -6.81 2.30 -24.62
C PHE A 227 -7.39 1.04 -25.27
N TYR A 228 -7.78 1.14 -26.54
CA TYR A 228 -8.18 0.02 -27.35
C TYR A 228 -7.81 0.24 -28.80
N THR A 229 -7.22 -0.75 -29.45
CA THR A 229 -6.98 -0.74 -30.90
C THR A 229 -7.15 -2.12 -31.50
N LYS A 230 -7.52 -2.15 -32.78
CA LYS A 230 -7.49 -3.36 -33.61
C LYS A 230 -6.41 -3.17 -34.69
N PHE A 231 -5.47 -4.13 -34.74
CA PHE A 231 -4.28 -4.07 -35.61
C PHE A 231 -4.22 -5.17 -36.66
#